data_2a36533165edf1934ee74a7250fc1639
#
_entry.id   2a36533165edf1934ee74a7250fc1639
#
_cell.length_a   1.000
_cell.length_b   1.000
_cell.length_c   1.000
_cell.angle_alpha   90.00
_cell.angle_beta   90.00
_cell.angle_gamma   90.00
#
_symmetry.space_group_name_H-M   'P 1'
#
loop_
_entity.id
_entity.type
_entity.pdbx_description
1 polymer ?
#
loop_
_entity_poly.entity_id
_entity_poly.type
_entity_poly.pdbx_seq_one_letter_code
_entity_poly.pdbx_strand_id
1 'polypeptide(L)'
;MIKLADLICRTFGPEEGQNHGYPGHQEIELALVRLYRVTKDKKYLEQAKYFLDIRGTGENYFLEERKQANFKRIFPEFEDYDPSYSQSHKPVRQQKTAEGHAVRAVYMYSAMADVAEEYQDKELMQACVNLWENITQKRMYVTGGIGSSGFLERFTTDYDLPNDCNYSETCASIGMALFSLRMANITQDSRYIEVVEQELYNNILAGIAQDGKSFFYVNPLEIKPQQCMPHTSRAHVKSRRQKWFGVACCPPNIARTLASLGQYIYGVDGTSIYTHLYIGNQTDIPVNNNVVQITMDSMFPWEGNIKVKVQGVKENIKLYLRIPGYAENFRLYCDGKEQELVENNGYAILELCKDSKISIQFEMPVEFLHANCKVSADIGKVVIKRGPIVYCLEEIDNGSDLQCIYLNNKEVQKKKSTDFSECLELELQGKRLISPDEGLYSSVAVSYTHLRAHETELHL
;
A
#
# COMPACT_ATOMS: atom_id res chain seq x y z
N MET A 1 -14.67 19.18 14.63
CA MET A 1 -13.25 19.18 14.22
C MET A 1 -12.54 20.49 14.55
N ILE A 2 -12.98 21.66 14.07
CA ILE A 2 -12.33 22.96 14.30
C ILE A 2 -12.02 23.21 15.78
N LYS A 3 -13.00 23.09 16.68
CA LYS A 3 -12.79 23.30 18.13
C LYS A 3 -11.68 22.41 18.74
N LEU A 4 -11.55 21.17 18.26
CA LEU A 4 -10.49 20.26 18.72
C LEU A 4 -9.13 20.68 18.14
N ALA A 5 -9.07 21.01 16.86
CA ALA A 5 -7.85 21.49 16.22
C ALA A 5 -7.36 22.82 16.87
N ASP A 6 -8.28 23.73 17.19
CA ASP A 6 -7.96 24.97 17.91
C ASP A 6 -7.43 24.70 19.33
N LEU A 7 -7.97 23.69 20.02
CA LEU A 7 -7.44 23.27 21.32
C LEU A 7 -6.01 22.75 21.17
N ILE A 8 -5.76 21.91 20.16
CA ILE A 8 -4.42 21.37 19.88
C ILE A 8 -3.43 22.50 19.62
N CYS A 9 -3.78 23.46 18.73
CA CYS A 9 -2.92 24.61 18.41
C CYS A 9 -2.65 25.52 19.62
N ARG A 10 -3.58 25.60 20.59
CA ARG A 10 -3.34 26.34 21.83
C ARG A 10 -2.52 25.60 22.86
N THR A 11 -2.60 24.24 22.83
CA THR A 11 -1.95 23.39 23.82
C THR A 11 -0.51 23.08 23.47
N PHE A 12 -0.22 22.87 22.19
CA PHE A 12 1.10 22.49 21.69
C PHE A 12 1.71 23.60 20.83
N GLY A 13 2.97 23.91 21.06
CA GLY A 13 3.68 24.91 20.29
C GLY A 13 4.96 25.37 20.98
N PRO A 14 5.66 26.37 20.39
CA PRO A 14 6.90 26.91 20.94
C PRO A 14 6.70 28.03 21.98
N GLU A 15 5.47 28.50 22.17
CA GLU A 15 5.19 29.67 23.01
C GLU A 15 5.20 29.31 24.50
N GLU A 16 5.44 30.33 25.34
CA GLU A 16 5.39 30.19 26.80
C GLU A 16 4.00 29.67 27.24
N GLY A 17 3.99 28.60 28.07
CA GLY A 17 2.78 27.97 28.55
C GLY A 17 2.20 26.89 27.62
N GLN A 18 2.77 26.71 26.44
CA GLN A 18 2.43 25.57 25.56
C GLN A 18 3.28 24.36 25.88
N ASN A 19 2.76 23.20 25.50
CA ASN A 19 3.47 21.91 25.57
C ASN A 19 4.43 21.80 24.39
N HIS A 20 5.73 21.69 24.65
CA HIS A 20 6.78 21.52 23.62
C HIS A 20 6.87 20.07 23.17
N GLY A 21 5.74 19.44 22.90
CA GLY A 21 5.60 18.04 22.56
C GLY A 21 4.96 17.79 21.19
N TYR A 22 4.83 16.53 20.88
CA TYR A 22 4.22 16.04 19.64
C TYR A 22 3.38 14.79 19.93
N PRO A 23 2.39 14.43 19.06
CA PRO A 23 1.51 13.29 19.30
C PRO A 23 2.26 11.97 19.29
N GLY A 24 1.78 11.00 20.08
CA GLY A 24 2.32 9.65 20.11
C GLY A 24 2.02 8.86 18.85
N HIS A 25 0.84 9.05 18.27
CA HIS A 25 0.45 8.50 16.98
C HIS A 25 0.40 9.59 15.92
N GLN A 26 1.23 9.47 14.91
CA GLN A 26 1.32 10.43 13.81
C GLN A 26 0.15 10.21 12.83
N GLU A 27 -0.88 10.97 12.97
CA GLU A 27 -2.03 11.02 12.05
C GLU A 27 -2.65 12.43 12.06
N ILE A 28 -2.43 13.16 13.17
CA ILE A 28 -2.98 14.50 13.33
C ILE A 28 -2.36 15.50 12.35
N GLU A 29 -1.09 15.36 12.02
CA GLU A 29 -0.38 16.23 11.08
C GLU A 29 -1.05 16.22 9.71
N LEU A 30 -1.38 15.01 9.21
CA LEU A 30 -2.13 14.81 7.98
C LEU A 30 -3.53 15.44 8.04
N ALA A 31 -4.23 15.27 9.17
CA ALA A 31 -5.56 15.81 9.38
C ALA A 31 -5.53 17.35 9.44
N LEU A 32 -4.52 17.94 10.06
CA LEU A 32 -4.33 19.39 10.16
C LEU A 32 -4.06 20.03 8.79
N VAL A 33 -3.22 19.41 7.93
CA VAL A 33 -3.01 19.88 6.56
C VAL A 33 -4.32 19.82 5.75
N ARG A 34 -5.09 18.73 5.86
CA ARG A 34 -6.41 18.65 5.21
C ARG A 34 -7.38 19.73 5.72
N LEU A 35 -7.37 20.00 7.03
CA LEU A 35 -8.19 21.06 7.61
C LEU A 35 -7.78 22.45 7.10
N TYR A 36 -6.48 22.72 6.99
CA TYR A 36 -5.96 23.92 6.34
C TYR A 36 -6.45 24.06 4.91
N ARG A 37 -6.37 23.00 4.10
CA ARG A 37 -6.82 23.04 2.70
C ARG A 37 -8.30 23.39 2.54
N VAL A 38 -9.14 23.01 3.53
CA VAL A 38 -10.58 23.33 3.55
C VAL A 38 -10.84 24.74 4.12
N THR A 39 -10.22 25.09 5.24
CA THR A 39 -10.51 26.34 5.97
C THR A 39 -9.67 27.52 5.50
N LYS A 40 -8.54 27.27 4.85
CA LYS A 40 -7.48 28.23 4.49
C LYS A 40 -6.84 28.94 5.70
N ASP A 41 -7.07 28.45 6.93
CA ASP A 41 -6.47 28.98 8.14
C ASP A 41 -5.07 28.36 8.35
N LYS A 42 -4.04 29.18 8.16
CA LYS A 42 -2.63 28.76 8.19
C LYS A 42 -2.17 28.17 9.52
N LYS A 43 -2.83 28.52 10.64
CA LYS A 43 -2.44 27.97 11.96
C LYS A 43 -2.44 26.42 11.98
N TYR A 44 -3.32 25.76 11.21
CA TYR A 44 -3.36 24.30 11.15
C TYR A 44 -2.17 23.72 10.38
N LEU A 45 -1.78 24.39 9.29
CA LEU A 45 -0.59 23.99 8.53
C LEU A 45 0.70 24.22 9.35
N GLU A 46 0.79 25.36 10.04
CA GLU A 46 1.90 25.69 10.94
C GLU A 46 2.01 24.70 12.09
N GLN A 47 0.89 24.27 12.66
CA GLN A 47 0.85 23.25 13.71
C GLN A 47 1.32 21.87 13.21
N ALA A 48 0.89 21.47 12.01
CA ALA A 48 1.37 20.23 11.39
C ALA A 48 2.89 20.25 11.17
N LYS A 49 3.39 21.37 10.64
CA LYS A 49 4.83 21.58 10.45
C LYS A 49 5.58 21.57 11.76
N TYR A 50 5.07 22.24 12.80
CA TYR A 50 5.67 22.25 14.13
C TYR A 50 5.87 20.83 14.67
N PHE A 51 4.86 19.98 14.62
CA PHE A 51 4.96 18.61 15.10
C PHE A 51 6.02 17.79 14.35
N LEU A 52 6.16 17.99 13.03
CA LEU A 52 7.20 17.35 12.24
C LEU A 52 8.59 17.90 12.57
N ASP A 53 8.73 19.22 12.70
CA ASP A 53 10.03 19.85 12.90
C ASP A 53 10.67 19.55 14.25
N ILE A 54 9.87 19.44 15.30
CA ILE A 54 10.40 19.14 16.64
C ILE A 54 10.59 17.65 16.90
N ARG A 55 9.96 16.78 16.11
CA ARG A 55 10.07 15.33 16.29
C ARG A 55 11.49 14.86 16.02
N GLY A 56 12.08 14.20 17.02
CA GLY A 56 13.47 13.70 16.98
C GLY A 56 14.54 14.78 17.09
N THR A 57 14.17 16.00 17.51
CA THR A 57 15.13 17.07 17.85
C THR A 57 15.26 17.18 19.36
N GLY A 58 16.47 17.54 19.85
CA GLY A 58 16.73 17.72 21.28
C GLY A 58 16.49 16.46 22.11
N GLU A 59 16.09 16.64 23.36
CA GLU A 59 15.69 15.53 24.24
C GLU A 59 14.34 14.98 23.79
N ASN A 60 14.21 13.65 23.82
CA ASN A 60 12.99 13.00 23.35
C ASN A 60 11.80 13.30 24.28
N TYR A 61 10.76 13.89 23.73
CA TYR A 61 9.57 14.32 24.49
C TYR A 61 8.96 13.20 25.36
N PHE A 62 8.83 11.98 24.86
CA PHE A 62 8.25 10.88 25.61
C PHE A 62 9.17 10.38 26.74
N LEU A 63 10.48 10.49 26.58
CA LEU A 63 11.43 10.18 27.65
C LEU A 63 11.40 11.26 28.74
N GLU A 64 11.24 12.51 28.37
CA GLU A 64 11.08 13.61 29.34
C GLU A 64 9.76 13.54 30.10
N GLU A 65 8.66 13.23 29.39
CA GLU A 65 7.33 13.02 30.01
C GLU A 65 7.37 11.95 31.08
N ARG A 66 8.15 10.89 30.89
CA ARG A 66 8.35 9.80 31.87
C ARG A 66 9.01 10.24 33.18
N LYS A 67 9.80 11.30 33.15
CA LYS A 67 10.47 11.84 34.37
C LYS A 67 9.54 12.64 35.26
N GLN A 68 8.34 12.97 34.77
CA GLN A 68 7.37 13.75 35.54
C GLN A 68 6.80 12.93 36.70
N ALA A 69 6.63 13.56 37.87
CA ALA A 69 6.20 12.90 39.11
C ALA A 69 4.80 12.28 39.02
N ASN A 70 3.94 12.77 38.12
CA ASN A 70 2.59 12.29 37.90
C ASN A 70 2.48 11.30 36.71
N PHE A 71 3.58 10.92 36.08
CA PHE A 71 3.59 9.98 34.98
C PHE A 71 3.01 8.63 35.42
N LYS A 72 2.03 8.13 34.67
CA LYS A 72 1.46 6.80 34.84
C LYS A 72 1.68 6.00 33.56
N ARG A 73 2.40 4.90 33.69
CA ARG A 73 2.53 3.94 32.58
C ARG A 73 1.19 3.25 32.35
N ILE A 74 0.61 3.50 31.19
CA ILE A 74 -0.65 2.88 30.78
C ILE A 74 -0.38 1.57 30.03
N PHE A 75 0.71 1.51 29.25
CA PHE A 75 1.07 0.40 28.41
C PHE A 75 2.38 -0.26 28.90
N PRO A 76 2.32 -1.48 29.47
CA PRO A 76 3.50 -2.17 29.99
C PRO A 76 4.59 -2.43 28.94
N GLU A 77 4.19 -2.66 27.66
CA GLU A 77 5.09 -2.93 26.54
C GLU A 77 6.06 -1.78 26.22
N PHE A 78 5.80 -0.59 26.74
CA PHE A 78 6.71 0.54 26.62
C PHE A 78 7.61 0.74 27.85
N GLU A 79 7.89 -0.32 28.62
CA GLU A 79 8.84 -0.21 29.71
C GLU A 79 10.20 0.26 29.23
N ASP A 80 10.69 -0.37 28.16
CA ASP A 80 11.92 0.01 27.47
C ASP A 80 11.56 0.74 26.16
N TYR A 81 11.07 1.98 26.29
CA TYR A 81 10.65 2.76 25.12
C TYR A 81 11.85 3.12 24.25
N ASP A 82 11.82 2.67 23.00
CA ASP A 82 12.71 3.04 21.93
C ASP A 82 12.14 4.21 21.12
N PRO A 83 12.82 5.37 21.04
CA PRO A 83 12.37 6.50 20.25
C PRO A 83 12.08 6.19 18.77
N SER A 84 12.71 5.16 18.19
CA SER A 84 12.45 4.76 16.81
C SER A 84 11.01 4.28 16.62
N TYR A 85 10.35 3.74 17.67
CA TYR A 85 8.98 3.27 17.62
C TYR A 85 7.99 4.32 17.10
N SER A 86 8.14 5.57 17.52
CA SER A 86 7.32 6.71 17.09
C SER A 86 8.09 7.67 16.16
N GLN A 87 9.08 7.16 15.43
CA GLN A 87 9.89 7.92 14.46
C GLN A 87 10.55 9.18 15.05
N SER A 88 10.87 9.16 16.35
CA SER A 88 11.45 10.29 17.08
C SER A 88 12.94 10.10 17.48
N HIS A 89 13.62 9.12 16.86
CA HIS A 89 15.04 8.82 17.07
C HIS A 89 15.99 9.79 16.38
N LYS A 90 15.51 10.50 15.36
CA LYS A 90 16.25 11.50 14.56
C LYS A 90 15.27 12.55 14.01
N PRO A 91 15.75 13.78 13.75
CA PRO A 91 14.96 14.75 13.00
C PRO A 91 14.43 14.15 11.69
N VAL A 92 13.16 14.42 11.35
CA VAL A 92 12.48 13.78 10.22
C VAL A 92 13.21 13.95 8.88
N ARG A 93 13.86 15.11 8.66
CA ARG A 93 14.65 15.38 7.43
C ARG A 93 15.93 14.54 7.33
N GLN A 94 16.42 13.98 8.44
CA GLN A 94 17.61 13.15 8.49
C GLN A 94 17.30 11.65 8.43
N GLN A 95 16.01 11.27 8.47
CA GLN A 95 15.61 9.87 8.38
C GLN A 95 15.78 9.36 6.95
N LYS A 96 16.44 8.22 6.79
CA LYS A 96 16.70 7.57 5.49
C LYS A 96 16.14 6.16 5.42
N THR A 97 15.74 5.61 6.55
CA THR A 97 15.20 4.26 6.71
C THR A 97 13.90 4.32 7.47
N ALA A 98 12.92 3.54 7.06
CA ALA A 98 11.62 3.44 7.72
C ALA A 98 11.73 2.62 9.00
N GLU A 99 11.59 3.26 10.15
CA GLU A 99 11.77 2.65 11.46
C GLU A 99 10.49 2.64 12.29
N GLY A 100 10.44 1.76 13.27
CA GLY A 100 9.38 1.72 14.27
C GLY A 100 8.05 1.24 13.73
N HIS A 101 6.96 1.65 14.37
CA HIS A 101 5.60 1.21 14.03
C HIS A 101 5.22 1.64 12.60
N ALA A 102 4.82 0.66 11.77
CA ALA A 102 4.65 0.88 10.35
C ALA A 102 3.52 1.87 10.01
N VAL A 103 2.36 1.76 10.66
CA VAL A 103 1.22 2.68 10.41
C VAL A 103 1.61 4.11 10.76
N ARG A 104 2.19 4.34 11.95
CA ARG A 104 2.65 5.68 12.39
C ARG A 104 3.62 6.29 11.39
N ALA A 105 4.56 5.49 10.89
CA ALA A 105 5.55 5.90 9.91
C ALA A 105 4.91 6.43 8.62
N VAL A 106 4.09 5.63 7.96
CA VAL A 106 3.53 5.99 6.64
C VAL A 106 2.48 7.12 6.72
N TYR A 107 1.77 7.24 7.85
CA TYR A 107 0.91 8.41 8.09
C TYR A 107 1.74 9.69 8.31
N MET A 108 2.84 9.61 9.05
CA MET A 108 3.78 10.73 9.18
C MET A 108 4.38 11.12 7.83
N TYR A 109 4.83 10.14 7.03
CA TYR A 109 5.41 10.39 5.71
C TYR A 109 4.40 11.02 4.74
N SER A 110 3.12 10.65 4.86
CA SER A 110 2.03 11.33 4.14
C SER A 110 1.94 12.81 4.51
N ALA A 111 2.00 13.13 5.80
CA ALA A 111 1.99 14.52 6.26
C ALA A 111 3.27 15.27 5.88
N MET A 112 4.44 14.60 5.92
CA MET A 112 5.71 15.18 5.47
C MET A 112 5.63 15.59 3.99
N ALA A 113 5.06 14.75 3.12
CA ALA A 113 4.88 15.07 1.71
C ALA A 113 3.95 16.28 1.51
N ASP A 114 2.80 16.30 2.20
CA ASP A 114 1.85 17.42 2.16
C ASP A 114 2.51 18.74 2.63
N VAL A 115 3.26 18.72 3.75
CA VAL A 115 3.95 19.90 4.28
C VAL A 115 5.10 20.33 3.37
N ALA A 116 5.84 19.38 2.80
CA ALA A 116 6.91 19.67 1.85
C ALA A 116 6.40 20.38 0.59
N GLU A 117 5.23 19.99 0.10
CA GLU A 117 4.55 20.64 -1.02
C GLU A 117 4.14 22.08 -0.67
N GLU A 118 3.41 22.26 0.44
CA GLU A 118 2.86 23.57 0.84
C GLU A 118 3.96 24.61 1.13
N TYR A 119 5.12 24.18 1.66
CA TYR A 119 6.25 25.08 1.97
C TYR A 119 7.37 25.05 0.92
N GLN A 120 7.24 24.23 -0.13
CA GLN A 120 8.31 24.01 -1.14
C GLN A 120 9.63 23.59 -0.47
N ASP A 121 9.53 22.74 0.59
CA ASP A 121 10.67 22.27 1.38
C ASP A 121 11.35 21.08 0.70
N LYS A 122 12.43 21.37 0.00
CA LYS A 122 13.19 20.36 -0.78
C LYS A 122 13.86 19.30 0.09
N GLU A 123 14.30 19.66 1.30
CA GLU A 123 14.96 18.71 2.21
C GLU A 123 13.93 17.72 2.76
N LEU A 124 12.75 18.20 3.14
CA LEU A 124 11.66 17.36 3.60
C LEU A 124 11.16 16.45 2.48
N MET A 125 11.04 16.96 1.26
CA MET A 125 10.69 16.17 0.08
C MET A 125 11.73 15.08 -0.21
N GLN A 126 13.03 15.41 -0.11
CA GLN A 126 14.08 14.40 -0.31
C GLN A 126 14.03 13.30 0.75
N ALA A 127 13.69 13.64 2.00
CA ALA A 127 13.47 12.64 3.05
C ALA A 127 12.29 11.73 2.70
N CYS A 128 11.20 12.26 2.16
CA CYS A 128 10.07 11.46 1.67
C CYS A 128 10.51 10.48 0.57
N VAL A 129 11.26 10.94 -0.43
CA VAL A 129 11.79 10.07 -1.50
C VAL A 129 12.66 8.96 -0.92
N ASN A 130 13.62 9.27 -0.04
CA ASN A 130 14.51 8.29 0.56
C ASN A 130 13.75 7.22 1.36
N LEU A 131 12.75 7.64 2.13
CA LEU A 131 11.93 6.75 2.96
C LEU A 131 11.05 5.85 2.10
N TRP A 132 10.44 6.39 1.05
CA TRP A 132 9.65 5.62 0.11
C TRP A 132 10.50 4.57 -0.62
N GLU A 133 11.68 4.95 -1.10
CA GLU A 133 12.62 4.03 -1.76
C GLU A 133 13.15 2.95 -0.81
N ASN A 134 13.42 3.30 0.45
CA ASN A 134 13.82 2.30 1.44
C ASN A 134 12.71 1.27 1.68
N ILE A 135 11.46 1.72 1.83
CA ILE A 135 10.33 0.81 2.01
C ILE A 135 10.18 -0.08 0.79
N THR A 136 9.98 0.49 -0.38
CA THR A 136 9.59 -0.25 -1.60
C THR A 136 10.66 -1.18 -2.12
N GLN A 137 11.93 -0.85 -1.92
CA GLN A 137 13.05 -1.65 -2.43
C GLN A 137 13.57 -2.68 -1.43
N LYS A 138 13.26 -2.55 -0.12
CA LYS A 138 13.95 -3.36 0.90
C LYS A 138 13.05 -3.85 2.06
N ARG A 139 11.87 -3.26 2.27
CA ARG A 139 11.05 -3.50 3.48
C ARG A 139 9.58 -3.74 3.18
N MET A 140 9.21 -3.94 1.91
CA MET A 140 7.85 -4.20 1.45
C MET A 140 7.74 -5.61 0.88
N TYR A 141 6.69 -6.31 1.25
CA TYR A 141 6.34 -7.61 0.71
C TYR A 141 5.79 -7.49 -0.71
N VAL A 142 5.82 -8.57 -1.45
CA VAL A 142 5.32 -8.61 -2.84
C VAL A 142 3.84 -8.26 -2.97
N THR A 143 3.05 -8.44 -1.92
CA THR A 143 1.64 -8.04 -1.83
C THR A 143 1.45 -6.56 -1.49
N GLY A 144 2.54 -5.81 -1.31
CA GLY A 144 2.50 -4.43 -0.82
C GLY A 144 2.62 -4.32 0.70
N GLY A 145 2.31 -5.36 1.46
CA GLY A 145 2.33 -5.32 2.91
C GLY A 145 3.65 -4.81 3.49
N ILE A 146 3.59 -4.04 4.57
CA ILE A 146 4.73 -3.49 5.30
C ILE A 146 4.64 -3.73 6.80
N GLY A 147 5.79 -3.75 7.47
CA GLY A 147 5.87 -4.13 8.90
C GLY A 147 6.12 -5.62 9.06
N SER A 148 7.39 -5.99 9.27
CA SER A 148 7.83 -7.40 9.30
C SER A 148 7.75 -8.05 10.68
N SER A 149 7.50 -7.27 11.75
CA SER A 149 7.42 -7.79 13.11
C SER A 149 6.06 -7.54 13.76
N GLY A 150 5.46 -8.59 14.35
CA GLY A 150 4.30 -8.47 15.22
C GLY A 150 4.59 -7.81 16.58
N PHE A 151 5.87 -7.75 16.99
CA PHE A 151 6.26 -7.02 18.19
C PHE A 151 6.24 -5.52 17.92
N LEU A 152 5.35 -4.80 18.58
CA LEU A 152 5.12 -3.37 18.40
C LEU A 152 4.80 -2.98 16.93
N GLU A 153 4.31 -3.90 16.12
CA GLU A 153 3.76 -3.63 14.77
C GLU A 153 4.75 -2.87 13.86
N ARG A 154 6.02 -3.27 13.89
CA ARG A 154 7.11 -2.43 13.41
C ARG A 154 7.86 -2.97 12.21
N PHE A 155 8.54 -2.06 11.53
CA PHE A 155 9.63 -2.40 10.63
C PHE A 155 10.80 -3.03 11.39
N THR A 156 11.50 -3.96 10.75
CA THR A 156 12.81 -4.47 11.15
C THR A 156 13.91 -3.94 10.23
N THR A 157 14.95 -4.70 10.00
CA THR A 157 16.06 -4.30 9.14
C THR A 157 15.76 -4.54 7.65
N ASP A 158 16.59 -3.96 6.78
CA ASP A 158 16.48 -4.17 5.33
C ASP A 158 16.56 -5.66 4.98
N TYR A 159 15.65 -6.14 4.11
CA TYR A 159 15.53 -7.52 3.64
C TYR A 159 15.11 -8.56 4.71
N ASP A 160 14.78 -8.13 5.91
CA ASP A 160 14.20 -9.00 6.94
C ASP A 160 12.69 -9.09 6.77
N LEU A 161 12.27 -10.02 5.91
CA LEU A 161 10.89 -10.21 5.47
C LEU A 161 10.45 -11.67 5.70
N PRO A 162 10.21 -12.09 6.95
CA PRO A 162 9.65 -13.41 7.25
C PRO A 162 8.23 -13.55 6.71
N ASN A 163 7.85 -14.72 6.16
CA ASN A 163 6.57 -14.92 5.49
C ASN A 163 5.41 -15.28 6.42
N ASP A 164 5.69 -15.91 7.57
CA ASP A 164 4.70 -16.57 8.42
C ASP A 164 4.48 -15.89 9.78
N CYS A 165 5.27 -14.89 10.11
CA CYS A 165 5.16 -14.14 11.37
C CYS A 165 5.25 -12.62 11.18
N ASN A 166 5.25 -12.14 9.94
CA ASN A 166 5.16 -10.72 9.64
C ASN A 166 3.81 -10.14 10.09
N TYR A 167 3.78 -8.83 10.23
CA TYR A 167 2.56 -8.14 10.63
C TYR A 167 1.74 -7.71 9.41
N SER A 168 2.32 -6.94 8.50
CA SER A 168 1.66 -6.46 7.28
C SER A 168 0.22 -6.01 7.55
N GLU A 169 0.09 -5.07 8.49
CA GLU A 169 -1.21 -4.57 8.92
C GLU A 169 -1.96 -3.93 7.75
N THR A 170 -3.25 -4.20 7.65
CA THR A 170 -4.12 -3.58 6.63
C THR A 170 -4.08 -2.04 6.69
N CYS A 171 -4.00 -1.44 7.89
CA CYS A 171 -3.85 0.01 8.03
C CYS A 171 -2.50 0.52 7.52
N ALA A 172 -1.44 -0.26 7.64
CA ALA A 172 -0.12 0.12 7.15
C ALA A 172 -0.11 0.18 5.61
N SER A 173 -0.75 -0.79 4.95
CA SER A 173 -0.95 -0.78 3.50
C SER A 173 -1.77 0.42 3.03
N ILE A 174 -2.88 0.72 3.71
CA ILE A 174 -3.67 1.92 3.41
C ILE A 174 -2.82 3.20 3.59
N GLY A 175 -2.03 3.28 4.65
CA GLY A 175 -1.14 4.41 4.90
C GLY A 175 -0.05 4.54 3.84
N MET A 176 0.52 3.42 3.35
CA MET A 176 1.50 3.41 2.27
C MET A 176 0.88 3.85 0.94
N ALA A 177 -0.35 3.41 0.63
CA ALA A 177 -1.10 3.88 -0.52
C ALA A 177 -1.39 5.39 -0.45
N LEU A 178 -1.75 5.91 0.74
CA LEU A 178 -1.95 7.35 0.97
C LEU A 178 -0.67 8.15 0.78
N PHE A 179 0.46 7.64 1.24
CA PHE A 179 1.77 8.28 1.05
C PHE A 179 2.16 8.29 -0.42
N SER A 180 2.06 7.13 -1.08
CA SER A 180 2.40 6.99 -2.51
C SER A 180 1.52 7.86 -3.41
N LEU A 181 0.20 7.95 -3.14
CA LEU A 181 -0.70 8.83 -3.90
C LEU A 181 -0.29 10.30 -3.81
N ARG A 182 0.16 10.76 -2.62
CA ARG A 182 0.67 12.13 -2.47
C ARG A 182 1.93 12.36 -3.27
N MET A 183 2.88 11.44 -3.17
CA MET A 183 4.11 11.51 -3.94
C MET A 183 3.81 11.53 -5.45
N ALA A 184 2.86 10.71 -5.94
CA ALA A 184 2.44 10.72 -7.33
C ALA A 184 1.86 12.07 -7.75
N ASN A 185 0.96 12.65 -6.95
CA ASN A 185 0.33 13.93 -7.27
C ASN A 185 1.33 15.11 -7.27
N ILE A 186 2.33 15.06 -6.37
CA ILE A 186 3.36 16.12 -6.27
C ILE A 186 4.40 15.99 -7.39
N THR A 187 4.84 14.77 -7.70
CA THR A 187 5.95 14.53 -8.64
C THR A 187 5.49 14.19 -10.05
N GLN A 188 4.22 13.85 -10.24
CA GLN A 188 3.65 13.39 -11.51
C GLN A 188 4.39 12.16 -12.07
N ASP A 189 4.86 11.27 -11.19
CA ASP A 189 5.59 10.04 -11.52
C ASP A 189 4.73 8.81 -11.21
N SER A 190 4.46 7.99 -12.22
CA SER A 190 3.58 6.82 -12.13
C SER A 190 4.12 5.70 -11.24
N ARG A 191 5.42 5.66 -10.96
CA ARG A 191 6.02 4.64 -10.08
C ARG A 191 5.38 4.58 -8.69
N TYR A 192 4.89 5.72 -8.21
CA TYR A 192 4.17 5.78 -6.93
C TYR A 192 2.77 5.17 -7.04
N ILE A 193 2.12 5.29 -8.20
CA ILE A 193 0.80 4.70 -8.43
C ILE A 193 0.89 3.18 -8.57
N GLU A 194 1.99 2.61 -9.02
CA GLU A 194 2.19 1.17 -9.02
C GLU A 194 2.12 0.59 -7.61
N VAL A 195 2.65 1.30 -6.61
CA VAL A 195 2.52 0.90 -5.21
C VAL A 195 1.08 1.06 -4.72
N VAL A 196 0.39 2.17 -5.07
CA VAL A 196 -1.03 2.35 -4.73
C VAL A 196 -1.87 1.18 -5.27
N GLU A 197 -1.66 0.80 -6.52
CA GLU A 197 -2.36 -0.29 -7.19
C GLU A 197 -2.04 -1.65 -6.54
N GLN A 198 -0.77 -1.92 -6.27
CA GLN A 198 -0.31 -3.14 -5.61
C GLN A 198 -0.92 -3.30 -4.22
N GLU A 199 -0.93 -2.24 -3.41
CA GLU A 199 -1.56 -2.23 -2.09
C GLU A 199 -3.06 -2.47 -2.18
N LEU A 200 -3.73 -1.77 -3.10
CA LEU A 200 -5.17 -1.85 -3.26
C LEU A 200 -5.60 -3.25 -3.66
N TYR A 201 -5.04 -3.79 -4.73
CA TYR A 201 -5.48 -5.08 -5.29
C TYR A 201 -5.00 -6.31 -4.51
N ASN A 202 -4.07 -6.16 -3.58
CA ASN A 202 -3.59 -7.28 -2.76
C ASN A 202 -3.88 -7.05 -1.28
N ASN A 203 -2.98 -6.40 -0.53
CA ASN A 203 -3.04 -6.40 0.92
C ASN A 203 -4.28 -5.68 1.50
N ILE A 204 -4.78 -4.62 0.86
CA ILE A 204 -5.96 -3.87 1.34
C ILE A 204 -7.23 -4.68 1.10
N LEU A 205 -7.48 -5.14 -0.13
CA LEU A 205 -8.69 -5.89 -0.46
C LEU A 205 -8.68 -7.29 0.17
N ALA A 206 -7.53 -7.96 0.26
CA ALA A 206 -7.40 -9.21 1.01
C ALA A 206 -7.74 -9.04 2.51
N GLY A 207 -7.63 -7.83 3.03
CA GLY A 207 -7.98 -7.53 4.42
C GLY A 207 -9.46 -7.69 4.74
N ILE A 208 -10.38 -7.70 3.76
CA ILE A 208 -11.84 -7.81 3.99
C ILE A 208 -12.41 -9.08 3.36
N ALA A 209 -13.38 -9.70 4.00
CA ALA A 209 -14.13 -10.80 3.40
C ALA A 209 -15.09 -10.25 2.33
N GLN A 210 -15.38 -11.06 1.33
CA GLN A 210 -16.28 -10.70 0.23
C GLN A 210 -17.68 -10.26 0.68
N ASP A 211 -18.18 -10.85 1.78
CA ASP A 211 -19.48 -10.46 2.37
C ASP A 211 -19.40 -9.19 3.25
N GLY A 212 -18.22 -8.60 3.39
CA GLY A 212 -17.97 -7.39 4.17
C GLY A 212 -18.11 -7.56 5.69
N LYS A 213 -18.26 -8.80 6.23
CA LYS A 213 -18.61 -9.05 7.64
C LYS A 213 -17.46 -9.50 8.51
N SER A 214 -16.32 -9.77 7.92
CA SER A 214 -15.11 -10.18 8.63
C SER A 214 -13.86 -9.68 7.94
N PHE A 215 -12.74 -9.62 8.67
CA PHE A 215 -11.52 -9.02 8.16
C PHE A 215 -10.27 -9.67 8.74
N PHE A 216 -9.14 -9.48 8.07
CA PHE A 216 -7.80 -9.68 8.61
C PHE A 216 -7.26 -8.35 9.15
N TYR A 217 -6.65 -8.40 10.32
CA TYR A 217 -5.86 -7.30 10.85
C TYR A 217 -4.46 -7.33 10.25
N VAL A 218 -3.84 -8.51 10.25
CA VAL A 218 -2.50 -8.81 9.72
C VAL A 218 -2.60 -9.76 8.53
N ASN A 219 -1.70 -9.60 7.56
CA ASN A 219 -1.74 -10.32 6.29
C ASN A 219 -0.36 -10.96 5.97
N PRO A 220 0.00 -12.06 6.65
CA PRO A 220 1.21 -12.79 6.33
C PRO A 220 1.12 -13.48 4.96
N LEU A 221 2.26 -13.71 4.32
CA LEU A 221 2.30 -14.42 3.03
C LEU A 221 2.13 -15.93 3.17
N GLU A 222 2.43 -16.47 4.34
CA GLU A 222 2.33 -17.91 4.63
C GLU A 222 1.59 -18.12 5.95
N ILE A 223 0.55 -18.95 5.94
CA ILE A 223 -0.23 -19.26 7.13
C ILE A 223 -0.16 -20.76 7.38
N LYS A 224 0.30 -21.15 8.57
CA LYS A 224 0.28 -22.52 9.09
C LYS A 224 -0.67 -22.55 10.29
N PRO A 225 -1.95 -22.94 10.10
CA PRO A 225 -2.99 -22.82 11.15
C PRO A 225 -2.60 -23.44 12.48
N GLN A 226 -1.94 -24.61 12.46
CA GLN A 226 -1.53 -25.35 13.66
C GLN A 226 -0.41 -24.65 14.45
N GLN A 227 0.31 -23.72 13.81
CA GLN A 227 1.41 -22.96 14.42
C GLN A 227 0.98 -21.58 14.94
N CYS A 228 -0.25 -21.13 14.64
CA CYS A 228 -0.80 -19.86 15.13
C CYS A 228 -1.26 -19.97 16.59
N MET A 229 -0.32 -20.24 17.49
CA MET A 229 -0.58 -20.50 18.91
C MET A 229 -0.27 -19.26 19.77
N PRO A 230 -0.99 -19.09 20.90
CA PRO A 230 -0.66 -18.08 21.90
C PRO A 230 0.80 -18.21 22.39
N HIS A 231 1.42 -17.09 22.73
CA HIS A 231 2.80 -17.00 23.24
C HIS A 231 3.89 -17.49 22.26
N THR A 232 3.61 -17.48 20.96
CA THR A 232 4.58 -17.74 19.89
C THR A 232 4.76 -16.51 19.02
N SER A 233 5.77 -16.50 18.15
CA SER A 233 5.98 -15.44 17.16
C SER A 233 4.82 -15.27 16.17
N ARG A 234 3.89 -16.25 16.11
CA ARG A 234 2.71 -16.27 15.24
C ARG A 234 1.40 -16.05 15.98
N ALA A 235 1.43 -15.67 17.26
CA ALA A 235 0.23 -15.50 18.09
C ALA A 235 -0.77 -14.47 17.55
N HIS A 236 -0.27 -13.47 16.82
CA HIS A 236 -1.07 -12.41 16.19
C HIS A 236 -1.71 -12.85 14.86
N VAL A 237 -1.21 -13.92 14.23
CA VAL A 237 -1.73 -14.44 12.96
C VAL A 237 -3.03 -15.19 13.16
N LYS A 238 -4.01 -14.95 12.27
CA LYS A 238 -5.28 -15.71 12.22
C LYS A 238 -5.39 -16.41 10.87
N SER A 239 -5.78 -17.68 10.90
CA SER A 239 -5.97 -18.48 9.69
C SER A 239 -7.26 -18.17 8.93
N ARG A 240 -8.17 -17.41 9.54
CA ARG A 240 -9.44 -16.97 8.95
C ARG A 240 -9.74 -15.54 9.35
N ARG A 241 -10.43 -14.79 8.49
CA ARG A 241 -10.93 -13.46 8.81
C ARG A 241 -11.85 -13.50 10.03
N GLN A 242 -11.72 -12.53 10.90
CA GLN A 242 -12.46 -12.44 12.16
C GLN A 242 -13.51 -11.33 12.08
N LYS A 243 -14.65 -11.51 12.75
CA LYS A 243 -15.67 -10.45 12.89
C LYS A 243 -15.19 -9.30 13.75
N TRP A 244 -14.26 -9.56 14.65
CA TRP A 244 -13.72 -8.59 15.59
C TRP A 244 -12.32 -9.00 16.08
N PHE A 245 -11.52 -7.98 16.41
CA PHE A 245 -10.25 -8.10 17.13
C PHE A 245 -10.32 -7.25 18.41
N GLY A 246 -9.34 -7.36 19.31
CA GLY A 246 -9.24 -6.53 20.52
C GLY A 246 -9.13 -5.03 20.25
N VAL A 247 -8.65 -4.67 19.06
CA VAL A 247 -8.63 -3.31 18.49
C VAL A 247 -9.22 -3.35 17.09
N ALA A 248 -9.73 -2.24 16.58
CA ALA A 248 -10.52 -2.22 15.35
C ALA A 248 -10.23 -0.97 14.50
N CYS A 249 -8.97 -0.65 14.23
CA CYS A 249 -8.60 0.43 13.30
C CYS A 249 -8.83 0.01 11.84
N CYS A 250 -8.57 -1.26 11.48
CA CYS A 250 -8.62 -1.71 10.09
C CYS A 250 -10.00 -1.64 9.44
N PRO A 251 -11.13 -2.09 10.02
CA PRO A 251 -12.43 -2.04 9.36
C PRO A 251 -12.87 -0.62 8.95
N PRO A 252 -12.87 0.39 9.84
CA PRO A 252 -13.23 1.74 9.44
C PRO A 252 -12.23 2.36 8.46
N ASN A 253 -10.95 1.95 8.51
CA ASN A 253 -9.94 2.42 7.58
C ASN A 253 -10.18 1.86 6.16
N ILE A 254 -10.50 0.57 6.03
CA ILE A 254 -10.92 -0.04 4.75
C ILE A 254 -12.17 0.66 4.23
N ALA A 255 -13.21 0.81 5.07
CA ALA A 255 -14.45 1.47 4.69
C ALA A 255 -14.21 2.90 4.19
N ARG A 256 -13.37 3.67 4.89
CA ARG A 256 -12.95 5.02 4.49
C ARG A 256 -12.24 5.00 3.13
N THR A 257 -11.33 4.06 2.92
CA THR A 257 -10.55 3.93 1.69
C THR A 257 -11.45 3.62 0.50
N LEU A 258 -12.33 2.63 0.64
CA LEU A 258 -13.27 2.25 -0.42
C LEU A 258 -14.26 3.39 -0.71
N ALA A 259 -14.79 4.06 0.32
CA ALA A 259 -15.69 5.21 0.15
C ALA A 259 -15.01 6.42 -0.52
N SER A 260 -13.68 6.52 -0.46
CA SER A 260 -12.90 7.59 -1.09
C SER A 260 -12.14 7.15 -2.34
N LEU A 261 -12.38 5.95 -2.85
CA LEU A 261 -11.62 5.34 -3.94
C LEU A 261 -11.58 6.22 -5.21
N GLY A 262 -12.65 6.97 -5.48
CA GLY A 262 -12.69 7.91 -6.58
C GLY A 262 -11.56 8.95 -6.56
N GLN A 263 -11.02 9.29 -5.38
CA GLN A 263 -9.90 10.23 -5.24
C GLN A 263 -8.54 9.64 -5.62
N TYR A 264 -8.48 8.32 -5.82
CA TYR A 264 -7.26 7.60 -6.23
C TYR A 264 -7.20 7.37 -7.75
N ILE A 265 -8.32 7.55 -8.45
CA ILE A 265 -8.43 7.23 -9.88
C ILE A 265 -7.81 8.33 -10.73
N TYR A 266 -7.99 9.58 -10.34
CA TYR A 266 -7.51 10.73 -11.10
C TYR A 266 -6.73 11.73 -10.25
N GLY A 267 -5.68 12.31 -10.86
CA GLY A 267 -5.02 13.52 -10.40
C GLY A 267 -5.30 14.69 -11.37
N VAL A 268 -5.27 15.92 -10.87
CA VAL A 268 -5.48 17.12 -11.70
C VAL A 268 -4.43 18.17 -11.39
N ASP A 269 -3.82 18.72 -12.45
CA ASP A 269 -2.90 19.84 -12.35
C ASP A 269 -3.14 20.82 -13.51
N GLY A 270 -3.73 21.97 -13.24
CA GLY A 270 -4.13 22.93 -14.23
C GLY A 270 -5.09 22.35 -15.27
N THR A 271 -4.65 22.23 -16.53
CA THR A 271 -5.40 21.61 -17.64
C THR A 271 -5.04 20.14 -17.85
N SER A 272 -4.21 19.56 -16.98
CA SER A 272 -3.75 18.17 -17.07
C SER A 272 -4.58 17.27 -16.16
N ILE A 273 -5.08 16.16 -16.71
CA ILE A 273 -5.78 15.11 -15.99
C ILE A 273 -4.91 13.85 -16.04
N TYR A 274 -4.51 13.33 -14.89
CA TYR A 274 -3.74 12.11 -14.76
C TYR A 274 -4.69 10.94 -14.42
N THR A 275 -4.77 9.95 -15.30
CA THR A 275 -5.47 8.70 -15.00
C THR A 275 -4.52 7.74 -14.31
N HIS A 276 -4.70 7.57 -13.01
CA HIS A 276 -3.85 6.74 -12.15
C HIS A 276 -4.26 5.26 -12.18
N LEU A 277 -5.56 4.99 -12.01
CA LEU A 277 -6.10 3.63 -11.92
C LEU A 277 -7.18 3.39 -12.99
N TYR A 278 -7.18 2.20 -13.55
CA TYR A 278 -8.13 1.81 -14.60
C TYR A 278 -9.40 1.13 -14.03
N ILE A 279 -9.99 1.75 -13.03
CA ILE A 279 -11.23 1.28 -12.39
C ILE A 279 -12.42 1.87 -13.13
N GLY A 280 -13.37 1.03 -13.57
CA GLY A 280 -14.60 1.48 -14.25
C GLY A 280 -15.37 2.51 -13.42
N ASN A 281 -15.65 3.68 -14.03
CA ASN A 281 -16.31 4.79 -13.32
C ASN A 281 -16.94 5.80 -14.26
N GLN A 282 -17.74 6.69 -13.69
CA GLN A 282 -18.18 7.93 -14.32
C GLN A 282 -17.99 9.07 -13.32
N THR A 283 -17.33 10.14 -13.75
CA THR A 283 -17.01 11.27 -12.87
C THR A 283 -16.95 12.59 -13.64
N ASP A 284 -17.23 13.67 -12.93
CA ASP A 284 -17.08 15.04 -13.39
C ASP A 284 -15.83 15.64 -12.75
N ILE A 285 -14.88 16.05 -13.59
CA ILE A 285 -13.58 16.60 -13.16
C ILE A 285 -13.57 18.10 -13.45
N PRO A 286 -13.45 18.95 -12.41
CA PRO A 286 -13.24 20.39 -12.60
C PRO A 286 -11.85 20.63 -13.21
N VAL A 287 -11.80 21.33 -14.34
CA VAL A 287 -10.56 21.74 -15.01
C VAL A 287 -10.69 23.24 -15.30
N ASN A 288 -9.92 24.07 -14.60
CA ASN A 288 -10.06 25.52 -14.63
C ASN A 288 -11.53 25.98 -14.38
N ASN A 289 -12.12 26.67 -15.36
CA ASN A 289 -13.53 27.15 -15.31
C ASN A 289 -14.52 26.20 -16.03
N ASN A 290 -14.08 24.97 -16.32
CA ASN A 290 -14.85 23.97 -17.04
C ASN A 290 -15.03 22.69 -16.21
N VAL A 291 -15.96 21.84 -16.63
CA VAL A 291 -16.15 20.50 -16.08
C VAL A 291 -16.01 19.51 -17.24
N VAL A 292 -15.05 18.61 -17.12
CA VAL A 292 -14.82 17.50 -18.04
C VAL A 292 -15.42 16.25 -17.44
N GLN A 293 -16.34 15.62 -18.15
CA GLN A 293 -16.92 14.34 -17.75
C GLN A 293 -16.08 13.20 -18.36
N ILE A 294 -15.67 12.27 -17.52
CA ILE A 294 -14.98 11.04 -17.94
C ILE A 294 -15.87 9.85 -17.58
N THR A 295 -16.10 8.97 -18.57
CA THR A 295 -16.68 7.66 -18.38
C THR A 295 -15.67 6.62 -18.78
N MET A 296 -15.29 5.74 -17.87
CA MET A 296 -14.35 4.65 -18.09
C MET A 296 -15.10 3.32 -18.00
N ASP A 297 -15.01 2.51 -19.06
CA ASP A 297 -15.48 1.13 -19.12
C ASP A 297 -14.26 0.21 -19.12
N SER A 298 -14.11 -0.60 -18.08
CA SER A 298 -12.92 -1.38 -17.82
C SER A 298 -13.25 -2.65 -17.04
N MET A 299 -12.71 -3.77 -17.50
CA MET A 299 -12.66 -5.04 -16.79
C MET A 299 -11.27 -5.29 -16.16
N PHE A 300 -10.50 -4.22 -15.97
CA PHE A 300 -9.23 -4.29 -15.24
C PHE A 300 -9.47 -4.69 -13.77
N PRO A 301 -8.68 -5.56 -13.17
CA PRO A 301 -7.37 -6.06 -13.60
C PRO A 301 -7.39 -7.36 -14.45
N TRP A 302 -8.56 -7.81 -14.90
CA TRP A 302 -8.68 -9.08 -15.66
C TRP A 302 -8.34 -8.91 -17.12
N GLU A 303 -8.68 -7.76 -17.71
CA GLU A 303 -8.44 -7.44 -19.10
C GLU A 303 -7.72 -6.09 -19.24
N GLY A 304 -6.81 -5.99 -20.21
CA GLY A 304 -6.10 -4.75 -20.55
C GLY A 304 -6.79 -3.93 -21.65
N ASN A 305 -8.11 -4.11 -21.84
CA ASN A 305 -8.91 -3.35 -22.79
C ASN A 305 -9.78 -2.32 -22.04
N ILE A 306 -9.40 -1.06 -22.12
CA ILE A 306 -10.06 0.04 -21.42
C ILE A 306 -10.64 1.01 -22.45
N LYS A 307 -11.90 1.41 -22.26
CA LYS A 307 -12.56 2.43 -23.07
C LYS A 307 -12.83 3.65 -22.22
N VAL A 308 -12.41 4.81 -22.69
CA VAL A 308 -12.60 6.07 -21.98
C VAL A 308 -13.34 7.04 -22.92
N LYS A 309 -14.46 7.58 -22.43
CA LYS A 309 -15.19 8.64 -23.10
C LYS A 309 -14.97 9.94 -22.34
N VAL A 310 -14.49 10.97 -23.05
CA VAL A 310 -14.22 12.30 -22.50
C VAL A 310 -15.20 13.27 -23.14
N GLN A 311 -15.96 14.01 -22.33
CA GLN A 311 -17.00 14.95 -22.78
C GLN A 311 -16.88 16.29 -22.06
N GLY A 312 -17.42 17.34 -22.68
CA GLY A 312 -17.42 18.69 -22.12
C GLY A 312 -16.10 19.42 -22.30
N VAL A 313 -15.27 19.00 -23.25
CA VAL A 313 -13.97 19.63 -23.56
C VAL A 313 -14.21 20.95 -24.28
N LYS A 314 -13.96 22.08 -23.62
CA LYS A 314 -14.14 23.44 -24.16
C LYS A 314 -12.81 24.18 -24.38
N GLU A 315 -11.73 23.69 -23.82
CA GLU A 315 -10.37 24.19 -23.96
C GLU A 315 -9.41 23.03 -24.14
N ASN A 316 -8.19 23.29 -24.56
CA ASN A 316 -7.18 22.25 -24.70
C ASN A 316 -6.84 21.67 -23.33
N ILE A 317 -6.99 20.36 -23.20
CA ILE A 317 -6.60 19.61 -22.02
C ILE A 317 -5.54 18.55 -22.38
N LYS A 318 -4.71 18.18 -21.41
CA LYS A 318 -3.81 17.05 -21.53
C LYS A 318 -4.30 15.90 -20.67
N LEU A 319 -4.49 14.76 -21.30
CA LEU A 319 -4.83 13.53 -20.60
C LEU A 319 -3.57 12.67 -20.50
N TYR A 320 -3.17 12.38 -19.29
CA TYR A 320 -2.07 11.50 -18.94
C TYR A 320 -2.63 10.13 -18.56
N LEU A 321 -2.32 9.11 -19.34
CA LEU A 321 -2.82 7.75 -19.20
C LEU A 321 -1.67 6.88 -18.72
N ARG A 322 -1.75 6.33 -17.50
CA ARG A 322 -0.68 5.55 -16.92
C ARG A 322 -0.35 4.32 -17.78
N ILE A 323 0.92 4.09 -18.02
CA ILE A 323 1.45 2.87 -18.60
C ILE A 323 1.92 1.99 -17.42
N PRO A 324 1.19 0.92 -17.05
CA PRO A 324 1.63 0.04 -15.96
C PRO A 324 2.96 -0.64 -16.31
N GLY A 325 3.88 -0.77 -15.34
CA GLY A 325 5.21 -1.34 -15.58
C GLY A 325 5.20 -2.81 -16.05
N TYR A 326 4.12 -3.53 -15.79
CA TYR A 326 3.89 -4.90 -16.27
C TYR A 326 3.15 -4.97 -17.62
N ALA A 327 2.75 -3.81 -18.20
CA ALA A 327 1.99 -3.81 -19.45
C ALA A 327 2.90 -4.07 -20.65
N GLU A 328 2.57 -5.07 -21.44
CA GLU A 328 3.22 -5.34 -22.74
C GLU A 328 2.32 -4.86 -23.88
N ASN A 329 2.91 -4.48 -25.00
CA ASN A 329 2.21 -4.07 -26.22
C ASN A 329 1.17 -2.96 -25.99
N PHE A 330 1.50 -1.95 -25.16
CA PHE A 330 0.61 -0.83 -24.88
C PHE A 330 0.31 -0.04 -26.12
N ARG A 331 -0.99 0.11 -26.45
CA ARG A 331 -1.49 0.86 -27.62
C ARG A 331 -2.58 1.83 -27.19
N LEU A 332 -2.57 2.99 -27.82
CA LEU A 332 -3.52 4.07 -27.55
C LEU A 332 -4.23 4.47 -28.84
N TYR A 333 -5.55 4.55 -28.79
CA TYR A 333 -6.38 5.00 -29.90
C TYR A 333 -7.24 6.18 -29.46
N CYS A 334 -7.36 7.19 -30.32
CA CYS A 334 -8.26 8.32 -30.14
C CYS A 334 -9.19 8.42 -31.36
N ASP A 335 -10.50 8.40 -31.13
CA ASP A 335 -11.54 8.40 -32.17
C ASP A 335 -11.29 7.33 -33.27
N GLY A 336 -10.82 6.14 -32.84
CA GLY A 336 -10.53 4.99 -33.70
C GLY A 336 -9.19 5.05 -34.44
N LYS A 337 -8.39 6.09 -34.26
CA LYS A 337 -7.04 6.22 -34.86
C LYS A 337 -5.98 5.92 -33.82
N GLU A 338 -5.03 5.05 -34.16
CA GLU A 338 -3.86 4.79 -33.35
C GLU A 338 -3.02 6.05 -33.17
N GLN A 339 -2.55 6.27 -31.95
CA GLN A 339 -1.75 7.44 -31.59
C GLN A 339 -0.30 7.02 -31.38
N GLU A 340 0.64 7.87 -31.80
CA GLU A 340 2.03 7.73 -31.41
C GLU A 340 2.15 7.98 -29.89
N LEU A 341 2.86 7.10 -29.20
CA LEU A 341 3.03 7.20 -27.75
C LEU A 341 4.10 8.26 -27.42
N VAL A 342 3.65 9.36 -26.85
CA VAL A 342 4.52 10.33 -26.18
C VAL A 342 4.45 10.02 -24.69
N GLU A 343 5.56 9.59 -24.11
CA GLU A 343 5.63 9.19 -22.71
C GLU A 343 6.35 10.23 -21.85
N ASN A 344 5.85 10.44 -20.64
CA ASN A 344 6.54 11.21 -19.60
C ASN A 344 6.23 10.60 -18.22
N ASN A 345 7.26 10.24 -17.46
CA ASN A 345 7.17 9.68 -16.11
C ASN A 345 6.18 8.52 -16.00
N GLY A 346 6.15 7.61 -17.00
CA GLY A 346 5.27 6.44 -17.04
C GLY A 346 3.81 6.74 -17.41
N TYR A 347 3.53 7.91 -18.02
CA TYR A 347 2.23 8.23 -18.59
C TYR A 347 2.33 8.49 -20.09
N ALA A 348 1.42 7.89 -20.87
CA ALA A 348 1.16 8.29 -22.24
C ALA A 348 0.36 9.60 -22.27
N ILE A 349 0.78 10.56 -23.08
CA ILE A 349 0.17 11.88 -23.14
C ILE A 349 -0.72 11.99 -24.39
N LEU A 350 -1.95 12.45 -24.19
CA LEU A 350 -2.90 12.73 -25.26
C LEU A 350 -3.45 14.15 -25.09
N GLU A 351 -3.29 14.98 -26.12
CA GLU A 351 -3.88 16.33 -26.16
C GLU A 351 -5.27 16.28 -26.77
N LEU A 352 -6.25 16.82 -26.07
CA LEU A 352 -7.64 16.87 -26.50
C LEU A 352 -8.13 18.32 -26.61
N CYS A 353 -8.71 18.66 -27.77
CA CYS A 353 -9.36 19.95 -28.00
C CYS A 353 -10.88 19.85 -28.20
N LYS A 354 -11.43 18.65 -28.12
CA LYS A 354 -12.86 18.31 -28.27
C LYS A 354 -13.20 17.03 -27.53
N ASP A 355 -14.48 16.77 -27.39
CA ASP A 355 -14.99 15.48 -26.91
C ASP A 355 -14.43 14.33 -27.74
N SER A 356 -13.96 13.27 -27.10
CA SER A 356 -13.26 12.17 -27.76
C SER A 356 -13.54 10.82 -27.11
N LYS A 357 -13.38 9.77 -27.91
CA LYS A 357 -13.41 8.37 -27.46
C LYS A 357 -12.01 7.80 -27.53
N ILE A 358 -11.53 7.28 -26.40
CA ILE A 358 -10.19 6.75 -26.25
C ILE A 358 -10.29 5.25 -25.98
N SER A 359 -9.42 4.47 -26.59
CA SER A 359 -9.26 3.05 -26.29
C SER A 359 -7.79 2.78 -25.94
N ILE A 360 -7.58 2.12 -24.83
CA ILE A 360 -6.27 1.67 -24.35
C ILE A 360 -6.26 0.14 -24.42
N GLN A 361 -5.19 -0.41 -24.95
CA GLN A 361 -5.01 -1.86 -25.04
C GLN A 361 -3.59 -2.23 -24.59
N PHE A 362 -3.48 -3.20 -23.74
CA PHE A 362 -2.20 -3.79 -23.35
C PHE A 362 -2.38 -5.24 -22.90
N GLU A 363 -1.29 -5.97 -22.94
CA GLU A 363 -1.24 -7.35 -22.46
C GLU A 363 -0.68 -7.40 -21.04
N MET A 364 -1.17 -8.35 -20.25
CA MET A 364 -0.69 -8.66 -18.92
C MET A 364 -0.20 -10.12 -18.92
N PRO A 365 1.09 -10.36 -19.15
CA PRO A 365 1.67 -11.70 -19.05
C PRO A 365 1.63 -12.18 -17.60
N VAL A 366 1.76 -13.51 -17.43
CA VAL A 366 2.04 -14.10 -16.13
C VAL A 366 3.54 -14.01 -15.88
N GLU A 367 3.90 -13.36 -14.79
CA GLU A 367 5.28 -13.15 -14.36
C GLU A 367 5.66 -14.13 -13.25
N PHE A 368 6.89 -14.65 -13.29
CA PHE A 368 7.49 -15.46 -12.24
C PHE A 368 8.61 -14.64 -11.57
N LEU A 369 8.32 -14.09 -10.40
CA LEU A 369 9.23 -13.20 -9.70
C LEU A 369 10.06 -13.96 -8.67
N HIS A 370 11.30 -13.57 -8.52
CA HIS A 370 12.22 -14.08 -7.51
C HIS A 370 12.66 -12.95 -6.59
N ALA A 371 12.58 -13.20 -5.28
CA ALA A 371 13.04 -12.23 -4.29
C ALA A 371 14.56 -12.04 -4.37
N ASN A 372 15.03 -10.90 -3.87
CA ASN A 372 16.44 -10.66 -3.66
C ASN A 372 17.02 -11.75 -2.74
N CYS A 373 18.21 -12.28 -3.05
CA CYS A 373 18.83 -13.37 -2.28
C CYS A 373 19.10 -13.02 -0.79
N LYS A 374 19.04 -11.74 -0.41
CA LYS A 374 19.11 -11.31 0.99
C LYS A 374 17.83 -11.58 1.77
N VAL A 375 16.70 -11.82 1.09
CA VAL A 375 15.43 -12.24 1.73
C VAL A 375 15.49 -13.74 1.96
N SER A 376 16.01 -14.13 3.12
CA SER A 376 16.28 -15.54 3.44
C SER A 376 15.03 -16.42 3.45
N ALA A 377 13.86 -15.85 3.77
CA ALA A 377 12.59 -16.55 3.79
C ALA A 377 12.12 -17.00 2.39
N ASP A 378 12.63 -16.39 1.32
CA ASP A 378 12.18 -16.62 -0.05
C ASP A 378 13.21 -17.35 -0.93
N ILE A 379 14.30 -17.80 -0.34
CA ILE A 379 15.29 -18.61 -1.07
C ILE A 379 14.64 -19.88 -1.61
N GLY A 380 14.74 -20.08 -2.94
CA GLY A 380 14.13 -21.21 -3.62
C GLY A 380 12.63 -21.10 -3.87
N LYS A 381 12.00 -19.97 -3.50
CA LYS A 381 10.59 -19.68 -3.76
C LYS A 381 10.40 -18.81 -5.01
N VAL A 382 9.21 -18.86 -5.55
CA VAL A 382 8.79 -18.05 -6.69
C VAL A 382 7.41 -17.44 -6.38
N VAL A 383 7.23 -16.19 -6.80
CA VAL A 383 5.93 -15.51 -6.77
C VAL A 383 5.35 -15.53 -8.16
N ILE A 384 4.05 -15.82 -8.27
CA ILE A 384 3.31 -15.75 -9.53
C ILE A 384 2.44 -14.49 -9.48
N LYS A 385 2.61 -13.66 -10.49
CA LYS A 385 1.91 -12.38 -10.62
C LYS A 385 1.33 -12.23 -12.02
N ARG A 386 0.18 -11.58 -12.14
CA ARG A 386 -0.37 -11.16 -13.42
C ARG A 386 -1.01 -9.78 -13.29
N GLY A 387 -0.49 -8.83 -14.05
CA GLY A 387 -0.87 -7.43 -13.83
C GLY A 387 -0.59 -7.01 -12.39
N PRO A 388 -1.53 -6.38 -11.67
CA PRO A 388 -1.34 -6.00 -10.27
C PRO A 388 -1.54 -7.16 -9.29
N ILE A 389 -2.14 -8.28 -9.72
CA ILE A 389 -2.57 -9.38 -8.83
C ILE A 389 -1.40 -10.32 -8.52
N VAL A 390 -1.18 -10.58 -7.24
CA VAL A 390 -0.28 -11.61 -6.72
C VAL A 390 -1.12 -12.84 -6.37
N TYR A 391 -0.80 -13.96 -6.99
CA TYR A 391 -1.50 -15.23 -6.79
C TYR A 391 -0.92 -16.02 -5.62
N CYS A 392 -1.76 -16.81 -4.96
CA CYS A 392 -1.36 -17.69 -3.86
C CYS A 392 -1.98 -19.08 -4.01
N LEU A 393 -1.38 -20.07 -3.35
CA LEU A 393 -1.94 -21.41 -3.19
C LEU A 393 -2.84 -21.45 -1.96
N GLU A 394 -3.99 -22.12 -2.07
CA GLU A 394 -4.88 -22.39 -0.94
C GLU A 394 -4.96 -23.89 -0.66
N GLU A 395 -5.04 -24.27 0.63
CA GLU A 395 -5.10 -25.69 1.02
C GLU A 395 -6.39 -26.39 0.54
N ILE A 396 -7.48 -25.61 0.38
CA ILE A 396 -8.76 -26.17 -0.08
C ILE A 396 -8.65 -26.75 -1.49
N ASP A 397 -7.81 -26.17 -2.34
CA ASP A 397 -7.63 -26.59 -3.74
C ASP A 397 -6.42 -27.50 -3.92
N ASN A 398 -5.41 -27.34 -3.09
CA ASN A 398 -4.10 -27.94 -3.29
C ASN A 398 -3.73 -28.98 -2.20
N GLY A 399 -4.57 -29.18 -1.18
CA GLY A 399 -4.27 -30.04 -0.03
C GLY A 399 -3.31 -29.39 0.96
N SER A 400 -3.07 -30.06 2.10
CA SER A 400 -2.19 -29.55 3.17
C SER A 400 -0.72 -29.45 2.72
N ASP A 401 0.08 -28.80 3.54
CA ASP A 401 1.54 -28.69 3.38
C ASP A 401 1.97 -28.02 2.07
N LEU A 402 1.39 -26.84 1.80
CA LEU A 402 1.65 -26.04 0.59
C LEU A 402 3.15 -25.77 0.36
N GLN A 403 3.94 -25.68 1.44
CA GLN A 403 5.40 -25.54 1.37
C GLN A 403 6.12 -26.71 0.72
N CYS A 404 5.45 -27.85 0.56
CA CYS A 404 5.98 -29.04 -0.12
C CYS A 404 5.71 -29.01 -1.63
N ILE A 405 5.03 -27.99 -2.16
CA ILE A 405 4.73 -27.89 -3.60
C ILE A 405 5.91 -27.26 -4.33
N TYR A 406 6.37 -27.93 -5.36
CA TYR A 406 7.45 -27.51 -6.24
C TYR A 406 6.95 -27.36 -7.68
N LEU A 407 7.17 -26.21 -8.30
CA LEU A 407 6.79 -25.99 -9.69
C LEU A 407 7.75 -26.70 -10.64
N ASN A 408 7.19 -27.43 -11.58
CA ASN A 408 7.95 -28.24 -12.53
C ASN A 408 8.34 -27.47 -13.81
N ASN A 409 7.47 -26.57 -14.24
CA ASN A 409 7.66 -25.72 -15.41
C ASN A 409 6.94 -24.37 -15.21
N LYS A 410 7.02 -23.51 -16.22
CA LYS A 410 6.35 -22.20 -16.25
C LYS A 410 5.12 -22.17 -17.17
N GLU A 411 4.58 -23.33 -17.50
CA GLU A 411 3.35 -23.40 -18.32
C GLU A 411 2.14 -23.10 -17.44
N VAL A 412 1.39 -22.07 -17.83
CA VAL A 412 0.23 -21.57 -17.08
C VAL A 412 -1.02 -21.68 -17.94
N GLN A 413 -2.05 -22.29 -17.41
CA GLN A 413 -3.39 -22.26 -17.99
C GLN A 413 -4.24 -21.23 -17.21
N LYS A 414 -4.85 -20.29 -17.95
CA LYS A 414 -5.77 -19.30 -17.39
C LYS A 414 -7.17 -19.88 -17.44
N LYS A 415 -7.88 -19.85 -16.30
CA LYS A 415 -9.27 -20.28 -16.18
C LYS A 415 -10.10 -19.16 -15.58
N LYS A 416 -11.39 -19.08 -15.97
CA LYS A 416 -12.34 -18.25 -15.21
C LYS A 416 -12.66 -18.97 -13.90
N SER A 417 -12.67 -18.22 -12.81
CA SER A 417 -13.06 -18.76 -11.51
C SER A 417 -14.49 -19.29 -11.55
N THR A 418 -14.73 -20.41 -10.87
CA THR A 418 -16.07 -20.96 -10.67
C THR A 418 -16.81 -20.24 -9.54
N ASP A 419 -16.09 -19.69 -8.59
CA ASP A 419 -16.61 -19.04 -7.40
C ASP A 419 -16.83 -17.54 -7.61
N PHE A 420 -16.02 -16.94 -8.51
CA PHE A 420 -16.03 -15.50 -8.82
C PHE A 420 -16.07 -15.28 -10.33
N SER A 421 -17.25 -15.02 -10.86
CA SER A 421 -17.55 -15.05 -12.31
C SER A 421 -16.64 -14.22 -13.22
N GLU A 422 -15.99 -13.19 -12.68
CA GLU A 422 -15.14 -12.29 -13.47
C GLU A 422 -13.63 -12.48 -13.18
N CYS A 423 -13.29 -13.27 -12.16
CA CYS A 423 -11.90 -13.48 -11.73
C CYS A 423 -11.19 -14.57 -12.56
N LEU A 424 -9.87 -14.48 -12.64
CA LEU A 424 -9.03 -15.44 -13.32
C LEU A 424 -8.23 -16.26 -12.30
N GLU A 425 -8.32 -17.58 -12.41
CA GLU A 425 -7.48 -18.53 -11.73
C GLU A 425 -6.33 -18.97 -12.64
N LEU A 426 -5.20 -19.32 -12.03
CA LEU A 426 -4.05 -19.84 -12.73
C LEU A 426 -3.83 -21.31 -12.35
N GLU A 427 -3.76 -22.19 -13.34
CA GLU A 427 -3.43 -23.61 -13.14
C GLU A 427 -2.03 -23.89 -13.66
N LEU A 428 -1.20 -24.49 -12.80
CA LEU A 428 0.18 -24.85 -13.11
C LEU A 428 0.44 -26.34 -12.83
N GLN A 429 1.47 -26.88 -13.46
CA GLN A 429 1.94 -28.22 -13.17
C GLN A 429 3.05 -28.17 -12.12
N GLY A 430 2.89 -28.96 -11.07
CA GLY A 430 3.84 -29.05 -9.99
C GLY A 430 4.12 -30.48 -9.54
N LYS A 431 4.98 -30.59 -8.57
CA LYS A 431 5.28 -31.82 -7.85
C LYS A 431 5.18 -31.54 -6.36
N ARG A 432 4.73 -32.53 -5.61
CA ARG A 432 4.75 -32.48 -4.14
C ARG A 432 5.91 -33.31 -3.63
N LEU A 433 6.69 -32.73 -2.74
CA LEU A 433 7.71 -33.43 -1.95
C LEU A 433 7.03 -34.35 -0.95
N ILE A 434 7.51 -35.59 -0.87
CA ILE A 434 7.06 -36.57 0.10
C ILE A 434 8.27 -37.01 0.92
N SER A 435 8.15 -36.90 2.24
CA SER A 435 9.15 -37.47 3.15
C SER A 435 9.09 -38.98 3.13
N PRO A 436 10.22 -39.70 3.15
CA PRO A 436 10.27 -41.17 3.10
C PRO A 436 9.75 -41.84 4.38
N ASP A 437 9.75 -41.11 5.50
CA ASP A 437 9.30 -41.54 6.82
C ASP A 437 8.83 -40.32 7.65
N GLU A 438 8.34 -40.57 8.87
CA GLU A 438 7.89 -39.54 9.81
C GLU A 438 9.03 -38.93 10.66
N GLY A 439 10.26 -39.37 10.48
CA GLY A 439 11.42 -38.88 11.20
C GLY A 439 11.79 -37.44 10.81
N LEU A 440 12.37 -36.69 11.74
CA LEU A 440 12.83 -35.32 11.49
C LEU A 440 13.95 -35.28 10.43
N TYR A 441 14.79 -36.27 10.41
CA TYR A 441 15.93 -36.41 9.49
C TYR A 441 15.98 -37.82 8.94
N SER A 442 16.19 -37.94 7.64
CA SER A 442 16.37 -39.22 6.95
C SER A 442 17.60 -39.18 6.03
N SER A 443 18.31 -40.30 5.92
CA SER A 443 19.37 -40.48 4.92
C SER A 443 18.81 -40.79 3.54
N VAL A 444 17.52 -41.09 3.43
CA VAL A 444 16.82 -41.32 2.18
C VAL A 444 16.30 -39.98 1.65
N ALA A 445 16.57 -39.70 0.38
CA ALA A 445 16.09 -38.45 -0.23
C ALA A 445 14.56 -38.42 -0.34
N VAL A 446 13.98 -37.21 -0.24
CA VAL A 446 12.56 -37.00 -0.48
C VAL A 446 12.20 -37.44 -1.92
N SER A 447 11.02 -37.96 -2.09
CA SER A 447 10.44 -38.31 -3.40
C SER A 447 9.48 -37.21 -3.88
N TYR A 448 9.04 -37.36 -5.13
CA TYR A 448 8.10 -36.37 -5.73
C TYR A 448 6.88 -37.11 -6.27
N THR A 449 5.69 -36.53 -6.08
CA THR A 449 4.48 -36.90 -6.81
C THR A 449 4.06 -35.77 -7.73
N HIS A 450 3.50 -36.15 -8.90
CA HIS A 450 2.93 -35.15 -9.81
C HIS A 450 1.66 -34.53 -9.21
N LEU A 451 1.53 -33.22 -9.36
CA LEU A 451 0.41 -32.43 -8.87
C LEU A 451 0.00 -31.42 -9.95
N ARG A 452 -1.29 -31.16 -10.08
CA ARG A 452 -1.82 -29.93 -10.66
C ARG A 452 -2.03 -28.95 -9.52
N ALA A 453 -1.26 -27.87 -9.50
CA ALA A 453 -1.43 -26.81 -8.55
C ALA A 453 -2.42 -25.79 -9.10
N HIS A 454 -3.44 -25.47 -8.31
CA HIS A 454 -4.38 -24.39 -8.58
C HIS A 454 -3.97 -23.18 -7.76
N GLU A 455 -3.65 -22.09 -8.43
CA GLU A 455 -3.42 -20.80 -7.77
C GLU A 455 -4.64 -19.92 -7.92
N THR A 456 -5.27 -19.65 -6.80
CA THR A 456 -6.39 -18.74 -6.67
C THR A 456 -5.89 -17.38 -6.24
N GLU A 457 -6.67 -16.37 -6.51
CA GLU A 457 -6.44 -15.04 -5.97
C GLU A 457 -6.56 -15.06 -4.46
N LEU A 458 -5.86 -14.12 -3.82
CA LEU A 458 -6.27 -13.66 -2.49
C LEU A 458 -7.75 -13.27 -2.61
N HIS A 459 -8.64 -14.05 -2.01
CA HIS A 459 -10.08 -13.81 -2.10
C HIS A 459 -10.40 -12.35 -1.74
N LEU A 460 -10.81 -11.61 -2.73
CA LEU A 460 -11.40 -10.28 -2.57
C LEU A 460 -12.75 -10.35 -1.87
#